data_fed9162642a30f1236e32561c696ebe3
#
_entry.id   fed9162642a30f1236e32561c696ebe3
#
_cell.length_a   1.000
_cell.length_b   1.000
_cell.length_c   1.000
_cell.angle_alpha   90.00
_cell.angle_beta   90.00
_cell.angle_gamma   90.00
#
_symmetry.space_group_name_H-M   'P 1'
#
loop_
_entity.id
_entity.type
_entity.pdbx_description
1 polymer ?
#
loop_
_entity_poly.entity_id
_entity_poly.type
_entity_poly.pdbx_seq_one_letter_code
_entity_poly.pdbx_strand_id
1 'polypeptide(L)'
;MLTERYPLETLKNSLLPRNRWRPYPTASDRAPYEALPASIRQAYLTRGEEALRFPWPTLPAALFLDYARTGNRTRFQDARNARRDALRDLVIAECVEGKGRFLDQIANGLWATCEETYWGVPAHLRLQRAGPGLPDVSEPTVDLFAAETSALLAWACYLLAPQLDAVSPLIRPRLHREIDRRILTPLLERDDFSWMGFLKGTRRVNNWNPWINSNWLISFLVTEPDEERRLAGVAKSLRCLDNFLDPYPRDGGCDEGPGYWGRAAASLFECLELLESATDGAVRLYDDPLVRNMGSFIYRVHIHDDYFVNFADASPVVTPSPSLVFRYGRRAGDDRLSAFGAWAAAHQGVAQRGFSDSLSRQLAGLFSLPQLLSAQGRQPLPRDAYFPEIQVMTARSKEGSPEGLFIAAKGGHNNESHNHNDVGNFVVYAHGRPLLIDTGVEPYTAQNSGPRRYEIWTMQSAYHNLPTVNGVMQQAGAERAAREVACAADDASVRFSLDLADAYPPEAHLASWVRTLTLHRGQDLLVTDAYRLSQPAKEIALSLMTPCEVVQEGPGALLLKETPLVDGRVSGAARIHYDATRLKVSTETISLEAGERLKNIWGKRLLRITLRAENPPLQDTWTLRVAPA
;
A
#
# COMPACT_ATOMS: atom_id res chain seq x y z
N MET A 1 11.41 -11.49 -17.99
CA MET A 1 12.39 -10.46 -17.54
C MET A 1 13.49 -11.04 -16.66
N LEU A 2 13.21 -11.49 -15.43
CA LEU A 2 14.23 -12.07 -14.51
C LEU A 2 14.79 -13.41 -15.00
N THR A 3 13.92 -14.34 -15.39
CA THR A 3 14.31 -15.68 -15.85
C THR A 3 15.09 -15.65 -17.17
N GLU A 4 14.82 -14.69 -18.03
CA GLU A 4 15.57 -14.47 -19.27
C GLU A 4 16.98 -13.95 -18.97
N ARG A 5 17.10 -12.97 -18.05
CA ARG A 5 18.38 -12.37 -17.66
C ARG A 5 19.22 -13.29 -16.77
N TYR A 6 18.57 -14.11 -15.95
CA TYR A 6 19.19 -15.03 -15.00
C TYR A 6 18.64 -16.44 -15.16
N PRO A 7 19.05 -17.17 -16.21
CA PRO A 7 18.63 -18.55 -16.44
C PRO A 7 19.12 -19.46 -15.32
N LEU A 8 18.52 -20.65 -15.22
CA LEU A 8 18.78 -21.62 -14.15
C LEU A 8 20.27 -21.93 -13.97
N GLU A 9 21.05 -22.00 -15.07
CA GLU A 9 22.48 -22.25 -15.03
C GLU A 9 23.25 -21.12 -14.31
N THR A 10 22.84 -19.86 -14.54
CA THR A 10 23.42 -18.72 -13.83
C THR A 10 23.13 -18.82 -12.33
N LEU A 11 21.89 -19.13 -11.95
CA LEU A 11 21.51 -19.30 -10.55
C LEU A 11 22.29 -20.45 -9.89
N LYS A 12 22.40 -21.57 -10.58
CA LYS A 12 23.15 -22.76 -10.10
C LYS A 12 24.62 -22.44 -9.80
N ASN A 13 25.24 -21.62 -10.64
CA ASN A 13 26.66 -21.28 -10.51
C ASN A 13 26.90 -20.13 -9.50
N SER A 14 25.90 -19.32 -9.18
CA SER A 14 26.06 -18.13 -8.34
C SER A 14 25.38 -18.23 -6.96
N LEU A 15 24.39 -19.10 -6.80
CA LEU A 15 23.70 -19.23 -5.52
C LEU A 15 24.65 -19.77 -4.44
N LEU A 16 24.94 -18.95 -3.44
CA LEU A 16 25.81 -19.36 -2.34
C LEU A 16 25.21 -20.54 -1.57
N PRO A 17 26.00 -21.54 -1.18
CA PRO A 17 25.54 -22.60 -0.29
C PRO A 17 24.94 -22.05 0.99
N ARG A 18 23.86 -22.66 1.51
CA ARG A 18 23.14 -22.17 2.69
C ARG A 18 24.05 -21.92 3.89
N ASN A 19 25.02 -22.77 4.13
CA ASN A 19 25.97 -22.66 5.25
C ASN A 19 27.01 -21.54 5.06
N ARG A 20 27.16 -20.98 3.86
CA ARG A 20 28.07 -19.86 3.54
C ARG A 20 27.35 -18.52 3.47
N TRP A 21 26.05 -18.52 3.19
CA TRP A 21 25.27 -17.30 3.11
C TRP A 21 24.97 -16.75 4.52
N ARG A 22 25.44 -15.57 4.80
CA ARG A 22 25.33 -14.86 6.08
C ARG A 22 24.75 -13.47 5.87
N PRO A 23 23.41 -13.36 5.67
CA PRO A 23 22.77 -12.07 5.32
C PRO A 23 22.83 -11.05 6.46
N TYR A 24 22.74 -11.50 7.70
CA TYR A 24 22.77 -10.65 8.88
C TYR A 24 23.58 -11.31 10.03
N PRO A 25 24.14 -10.50 10.95
CA PRO A 25 24.71 -11.02 12.19
C PRO A 25 23.67 -11.79 13.01
N THR A 26 24.08 -12.94 13.57
CA THR A 26 23.25 -13.71 14.52
C THR A 26 23.34 -13.13 15.93
N ALA A 27 22.49 -13.58 16.85
CA ALA A 27 22.55 -13.14 18.25
C ALA A 27 23.91 -13.47 18.92
N SER A 28 24.66 -14.43 18.39
CA SER A 28 26.01 -14.76 18.87
C SER A 28 27.08 -13.76 18.41
N ASP A 29 26.82 -13.01 17.35
CA ASP A 29 27.70 -11.97 16.83
C ASP A 29 27.44 -10.65 17.57
N ARG A 30 28.02 -10.49 18.77
CA ARG A 30 27.67 -9.40 19.69
C ARG A 30 28.00 -7.99 19.19
N ALA A 31 29.19 -7.83 18.59
CA ALA A 31 29.72 -6.51 18.25
C ALA A 31 28.76 -5.62 17.40
N PRO A 32 28.08 -6.13 16.34
CA PRO A 32 27.12 -5.32 15.57
C PRO A 32 25.93 -4.84 16.40
N TYR A 33 25.42 -5.64 17.34
CA TYR A 33 24.28 -5.26 18.21
C TYR A 33 24.71 -4.28 19.30
N GLU A 34 25.92 -4.45 19.85
CA GLU A 34 26.48 -3.55 20.86
C GLU A 34 26.83 -2.18 20.28
N ALA A 35 27.18 -2.14 18.99
CA ALA A 35 27.45 -0.89 18.27
C ALA A 35 26.19 -0.06 17.93
N LEU A 36 25.00 -0.62 18.10
CA LEU A 36 23.75 0.14 17.90
C LEU A 36 23.64 1.29 18.90
N PRO A 37 23.09 2.46 18.52
CA PRO A 37 22.85 3.55 19.44
C PRO A 37 22.07 3.13 20.68
N ALA A 38 22.43 3.70 21.84
CA ALA A 38 21.82 3.32 23.13
C ALA A 38 20.28 3.52 23.12
N SER A 39 19.78 4.59 22.50
CA SER A 39 18.34 4.85 22.32
C SER A 39 17.64 3.72 21.56
N ILE A 40 18.25 3.26 20.47
CA ILE A 40 17.73 2.16 19.65
C ILE A 40 17.70 0.86 20.43
N ARG A 41 18.82 0.51 21.09
CA ARG A 41 18.87 -0.68 21.95
C ARG A 41 17.79 -0.64 23.03
N GLN A 42 17.66 0.49 23.70
CA GLN A 42 16.63 0.66 24.74
C GLN A 42 15.21 0.51 24.19
N ALA A 43 14.92 1.07 23.02
CA ALA A 43 13.60 0.96 22.40
C ALA A 43 13.22 -0.51 22.10
N TYR A 44 14.16 -1.31 21.61
CA TYR A 44 13.92 -2.73 21.35
C TYR A 44 13.79 -3.53 22.65
N LEU A 45 14.61 -3.23 23.67
CA LEU A 45 14.50 -3.89 24.97
C LEU A 45 13.17 -3.59 25.65
N THR A 46 12.70 -2.35 25.61
CA THR A 46 11.38 -1.98 26.17
C THR A 46 10.25 -2.78 25.52
N ARG A 47 10.22 -2.88 24.18
CA ARG A 47 9.22 -3.70 23.49
C ARG A 47 9.33 -5.19 23.84
N GLY A 48 10.55 -5.70 23.93
CA GLY A 48 10.79 -7.08 24.38
C GLY A 48 10.30 -7.33 25.82
N GLU A 49 10.52 -6.38 26.73
CA GLU A 49 10.05 -6.44 28.12
C GLU A 49 8.52 -6.43 28.22
N GLU A 50 7.85 -5.63 27.40
CA GLU A 50 6.39 -5.65 27.28
C GLU A 50 5.92 -7.03 26.78
N ALA A 51 6.58 -7.56 25.76
CA ALA A 51 6.26 -8.86 25.16
C ALA A 51 6.54 -10.06 26.07
N LEU A 52 7.40 -9.94 27.10
CA LEU A 52 7.59 -10.99 28.12
C LEU A 52 6.31 -11.37 28.87
N ARG A 53 5.36 -10.45 28.94
CA ARG A 53 4.07 -10.65 29.63
C ARG A 53 2.97 -11.11 28.68
N PHE A 54 3.28 -11.33 27.40
CA PHE A 54 2.27 -11.72 26.40
C PHE A 54 1.71 -13.12 26.69
N PRO A 55 0.37 -13.28 26.81
CA PRO A 55 -0.23 -14.51 27.34
C PRO A 55 -0.39 -15.64 26.29
N TRP A 56 0.02 -15.43 25.05
CA TRP A 56 -0.16 -16.37 23.91
C TRP A 56 -1.61 -16.87 23.78
N PRO A 57 -2.60 -16.00 23.53
CA PRO A 57 -4.00 -16.39 23.47
C PRO A 57 -4.23 -17.45 22.41
N THR A 58 -5.15 -18.37 22.67
CA THR A 58 -5.58 -19.39 21.70
C THR A 58 -6.32 -18.72 20.53
N LEU A 59 -6.28 -19.36 19.35
CA LEU A 59 -7.04 -18.96 18.16
C LEU A 59 -8.14 -20.02 17.91
N PRO A 60 -9.31 -19.94 18.59
CA PRO A 60 -10.33 -20.96 18.53
C PRO A 60 -11.02 -21.02 17.17
N ALA A 61 -11.50 -22.21 16.79
CA ALA A 61 -12.20 -22.45 15.53
C ALA A 61 -13.41 -21.50 15.34
N ALA A 62 -14.13 -21.18 16.42
CA ALA A 62 -15.27 -20.26 16.36
C ALA A 62 -14.85 -18.84 15.93
N LEU A 63 -13.70 -18.36 16.38
CA LEU A 63 -13.15 -17.07 15.99
C LEU A 63 -12.73 -17.07 14.51
N PHE A 64 -12.19 -18.20 14.03
CA PHE A 64 -11.87 -18.38 12.61
C PHE A 64 -13.12 -18.37 11.73
N LEU A 65 -14.19 -19.06 12.16
CA LEU A 65 -15.48 -19.12 11.48
C LEU A 65 -16.24 -17.78 11.47
N ASP A 66 -15.87 -16.83 12.31
CA ASP A 66 -16.54 -15.53 12.42
C ASP A 66 -16.58 -14.79 11.06
N TYR A 67 -15.49 -14.86 10.29
CA TYR A 67 -15.48 -14.27 8.96
C TYR A 67 -16.54 -14.86 8.02
N ALA A 68 -16.70 -16.19 7.99
CA ALA A 68 -17.70 -16.83 7.15
C ALA A 68 -19.14 -16.56 7.63
N ARG A 69 -19.34 -16.33 8.93
CA ARG A 69 -20.66 -16.14 9.55
C ARG A 69 -21.12 -14.68 9.53
N THR A 70 -20.20 -13.74 9.78
CA THR A 70 -20.54 -12.33 9.99
C THR A 70 -19.83 -11.37 9.02
N GLY A 71 -18.86 -11.87 8.24
CA GLY A 71 -17.99 -11.05 7.41
C GLY A 71 -16.90 -10.29 8.18
N ASN A 72 -16.82 -10.45 9.52
CA ASN A 72 -15.81 -9.78 10.32
C ASN A 72 -14.43 -10.40 10.10
N ARG A 73 -13.50 -9.58 9.65
CA ARG A 73 -12.14 -9.97 9.34
C ARG A 73 -11.18 -9.70 10.50
N THR A 74 -11.40 -8.62 11.24
CA THR A 74 -10.40 -8.04 12.16
C THR A 74 -10.22 -8.87 13.42
N ARG A 75 -11.28 -9.38 14.03
CA ARG A 75 -11.20 -10.10 15.31
C ARG A 75 -10.19 -11.26 15.31
N PHE A 76 -10.19 -12.08 14.27
CA PHE A 76 -9.19 -13.15 14.13
C PHE A 76 -7.80 -12.59 13.81
N GLN A 77 -7.73 -11.64 12.85
CA GLN A 77 -6.45 -11.08 12.42
C GLN A 77 -5.72 -10.36 13.54
N ASP A 78 -6.42 -9.59 14.36
CA ASP A 78 -5.81 -8.83 15.46
C ASP A 78 -5.22 -9.77 16.51
N ALA A 79 -5.95 -10.81 16.92
CA ALA A 79 -5.46 -11.82 17.83
C ALA A 79 -4.24 -12.58 17.28
N ARG A 80 -4.28 -12.94 15.98
CA ARG A 80 -3.16 -13.58 15.29
C ARG A 80 -1.96 -12.64 15.18
N ASN A 81 -2.16 -11.40 14.77
CA ASN A 81 -1.09 -10.42 14.57
C ASN A 81 -0.39 -10.10 15.90
N ALA A 82 -1.14 -9.92 16.97
CA ALA A 82 -0.56 -9.71 18.30
C ALA A 82 0.44 -10.81 18.71
N ARG A 83 0.16 -12.08 18.34
CA ARG A 83 1.11 -13.20 18.57
C ARG A 83 2.39 -13.05 17.75
N ARG A 84 2.28 -12.60 16.48
CA ARG A 84 3.44 -12.39 15.60
C ARG A 84 4.27 -11.18 16.04
N ASP A 85 3.60 -10.11 16.46
CA ASP A 85 4.26 -8.91 16.97
C ASP A 85 5.04 -9.17 18.24
N ALA A 86 4.43 -9.88 19.20
CA ALA A 86 5.12 -10.29 20.44
C ALA A 86 6.35 -11.15 20.14
N LEU A 87 6.22 -12.17 19.27
CA LEU A 87 7.35 -13.03 18.89
C LEU A 87 8.47 -12.24 18.21
N ARG A 88 8.14 -11.35 17.27
CA ARG A 88 9.09 -10.46 16.59
C ARG A 88 9.88 -9.62 17.59
N ASP A 89 9.17 -8.96 18.51
CA ASP A 89 9.77 -8.05 19.47
C ASP A 89 10.67 -8.78 20.48
N LEU A 90 10.29 -9.98 20.90
CA LEU A 90 11.11 -10.86 21.74
C LEU A 90 12.39 -11.29 21.00
N VAL A 91 12.28 -11.71 19.73
CA VAL A 91 13.45 -12.16 18.94
C VAL A 91 14.47 -11.05 18.77
N ILE A 92 14.03 -9.83 18.41
CA ILE A 92 14.95 -8.69 18.28
C ILE A 92 15.55 -8.30 19.63
N ALA A 93 14.75 -8.28 20.69
CA ALA A 93 15.24 -7.95 22.02
C ALA A 93 16.33 -8.92 22.49
N GLU A 94 16.16 -10.24 22.26
CA GLU A 94 17.20 -11.23 22.54
C GLU A 94 18.46 -11.00 21.70
N CYS A 95 18.33 -10.71 20.40
CA CYS A 95 19.49 -10.37 19.57
C CYS A 95 20.24 -9.14 20.10
N VAL A 96 19.53 -8.11 20.53
CA VAL A 96 20.11 -6.87 21.05
C VAL A 96 20.77 -7.09 22.42
N GLU A 97 20.12 -7.80 23.34
CA GLU A 97 20.62 -8.02 24.69
C GLU A 97 21.64 -9.17 24.80
N GLY A 98 21.31 -10.34 24.22
CA GLY A 98 22.15 -11.53 24.21
C GLY A 98 22.34 -12.19 25.56
N LYS A 99 21.38 -12.08 26.50
CA LYS A 99 21.47 -12.62 27.86
C LYS A 99 20.58 -13.83 28.12
N GLY A 100 19.77 -14.23 27.18
CA GLY A 100 18.92 -15.41 27.27
C GLY A 100 17.60 -15.22 28.01
N ARG A 101 17.31 -14.02 28.55
CA ARG A 101 16.10 -13.82 29.36
C ARG A 101 14.79 -13.84 28.59
N PHE A 102 14.84 -13.68 27.28
CA PHE A 102 13.66 -13.73 26.40
C PHE A 102 13.42 -15.13 25.81
N LEU A 103 14.36 -16.07 25.95
CA LEU A 103 14.36 -17.34 25.24
C LEU A 103 13.15 -18.22 25.57
N ASP A 104 12.72 -18.30 26.85
CA ASP A 104 11.55 -19.10 27.23
C ASP A 104 10.27 -18.58 26.52
N GLN A 105 10.08 -17.27 26.47
CA GLN A 105 8.93 -16.68 25.79
C GLN A 105 9.03 -16.77 24.27
N ILE A 106 10.24 -16.71 23.72
CA ILE A 106 10.48 -17.00 22.30
C ILE A 106 10.10 -18.46 22.01
N ALA A 107 10.55 -19.42 22.82
CA ALA A 107 10.19 -20.83 22.68
C ALA A 107 8.67 -21.05 22.77
N ASN A 108 7.99 -20.41 23.72
CA ASN A 108 6.54 -20.42 23.83
C ASN A 108 5.86 -19.91 22.56
N GLY A 109 6.31 -18.77 22.03
CA GLY A 109 5.75 -18.18 20.81
C GLY A 109 5.98 -19.02 19.56
N LEU A 110 7.19 -19.56 19.39
CA LEU A 110 7.55 -20.46 18.29
C LEU A 110 6.69 -21.74 18.35
N TRP A 111 6.59 -22.34 19.54
CA TRP A 111 5.83 -23.58 19.75
C TRP A 111 4.34 -23.37 19.51
N ALA A 112 3.74 -22.35 20.13
CA ALA A 112 2.35 -21.99 19.93
C ALA A 112 2.01 -21.69 18.46
N THR A 113 2.95 -21.08 17.71
CA THR A 113 2.78 -20.84 16.28
C THR A 113 2.79 -22.14 15.47
N CYS A 114 3.64 -23.11 15.85
CA CYS A 114 3.65 -24.44 15.21
C CYS A 114 2.38 -25.24 15.47
N GLU A 115 1.67 -24.99 16.58
CA GLU A 115 0.41 -25.64 16.94
C GLU A 115 -0.82 -25.05 16.23
N GLU A 116 -0.70 -23.87 15.63
CA GLU A 116 -1.80 -23.29 14.85
C GLU A 116 -2.16 -24.18 13.66
N THR A 117 -3.46 -24.35 13.43
CA THR A 117 -3.95 -25.12 12.28
C THR A 117 -3.57 -24.50 10.95
N TYR A 118 -3.63 -23.17 10.86
CA TYR A 118 -3.33 -22.39 9.65
C TYR A 118 -2.61 -21.08 9.99
N TRP A 119 -1.59 -20.73 9.22
CA TRP A 119 -0.81 -19.52 9.45
C TRP A 119 -1.37 -18.28 8.75
N GLY A 120 -2.29 -18.45 7.82
CA GLY A 120 -2.98 -17.37 7.13
C GLY A 120 -4.22 -16.86 7.88
N VAL A 121 -5.15 -16.27 7.13
CA VAL A 121 -6.36 -15.66 7.68
C VAL A 121 -7.63 -16.19 7.03
N PRO A 122 -8.78 -16.17 7.74
CA PRO A 122 -10.05 -16.69 7.24
C PRO A 122 -10.49 -16.08 5.90
N ALA A 123 -10.24 -14.78 5.71
CA ALA A 123 -10.59 -14.06 4.48
C ALA A 123 -9.90 -14.58 3.21
N HIS A 124 -8.81 -15.34 3.36
CA HIS A 124 -8.02 -15.87 2.24
C HIS A 124 -8.26 -17.36 1.98
N LEU A 125 -9.10 -18.02 2.76
CA LEU A 125 -9.41 -19.45 2.59
C LEU A 125 -10.11 -19.81 1.27
N ARG A 126 -10.56 -18.84 0.49
CA ARG A 126 -11.00 -19.08 -0.89
C ARG A 126 -9.90 -19.71 -1.79
N LEU A 127 -8.64 -19.72 -1.32
CA LEU A 127 -7.54 -20.42 -2.00
C LEU A 127 -7.61 -21.95 -1.86
N GLN A 128 -8.32 -22.47 -0.85
CA GLN A 128 -8.53 -23.92 -0.70
C GLN A 128 -9.77 -24.37 -1.47
N ARG A 129 -9.79 -25.62 -1.92
CA ARG A 129 -10.90 -26.22 -2.68
C ARG A 129 -12.19 -26.33 -1.86
N ALA A 130 -12.06 -26.58 -0.55
CA ALA A 130 -13.20 -26.63 0.37
C ALA A 130 -13.90 -25.26 0.53
N GLY A 131 -13.30 -24.18 0.04
CA GLY A 131 -13.87 -22.83 0.14
C GLY A 131 -13.75 -22.21 1.54
N PRO A 132 -14.52 -21.14 1.83
CA PRO A 132 -14.47 -20.43 3.11
C PRO A 132 -15.02 -21.30 4.25
N GLY A 133 -14.46 -21.11 5.46
CA GLY A 133 -14.88 -21.87 6.64
C GLY A 133 -13.69 -22.16 7.54
N LEU A 134 -13.47 -23.43 7.90
CA LEU A 134 -12.25 -23.88 8.57
C LEU A 134 -11.17 -24.28 7.56
N PRO A 135 -9.89 -24.18 7.92
CA PRO A 135 -8.81 -24.61 7.04
C PRO A 135 -8.80 -26.15 6.89
N ASP A 136 -8.70 -26.60 5.65
CA ASP A 136 -8.44 -28.01 5.33
C ASP A 136 -6.95 -28.29 5.49
N VAL A 137 -6.58 -29.03 6.53
CA VAL A 137 -5.18 -29.36 6.83
C VAL A 137 -4.56 -30.33 5.82
N SER A 138 -5.38 -31.02 5.02
CA SER A 138 -4.92 -31.91 3.95
C SER A 138 -4.56 -31.15 2.67
N GLU A 139 -5.00 -29.90 2.54
CA GLU A 139 -4.71 -29.01 1.42
C GLU A 139 -3.95 -27.74 1.90
N PRO A 140 -2.63 -27.78 2.09
CA PRO A 140 -1.87 -26.62 2.48
C PRO A 140 -2.04 -25.48 1.48
N THR A 141 -2.46 -24.32 1.95
CA THR A 141 -2.62 -23.10 1.15
C THR A 141 -1.68 -22.02 1.65
N VAL A 142 -1.09 -21.27 0.72
CA VAL A 142 -0.16 -20.18 1.05
C VAL A 142 -0.76 -18.85 0.62
N ASP A 143 -1.13 -18.05 1.62
CA ASP A 143 -1.51 -16.65 1.48
C ASP A 143 -0.38 -15.72 1.96
N LEU A 144 -0.63 -14.41 1.93
CA LEU A 144 0.28 -13.37 2.39
C LEU A 144 0.80 -13.64 3.81
N PHE A 145 -0.10 -13.93 4.73
CA PHE A 145 0.18 -14.03 6.16
C PHE A 145 0.82 -15.36 6.55
N ALA A 146 0.52 -16.43 5.80
CA ALA A 146 1.21 -17.70 5.97
C ALA A 146 2.69 -17.56 5.55
N ALA A 147 2.96 -16.86 4.45
CA ALA A 147 4.31 -16.57 4.00
C ALA A 147 5.07 -15.69 4.99
N GLU A 148 4.46 -14.61 5.51
CA GLU A 148 5.07 -13.74 6.54
C GLU A 148 5.38 -14.52 7.83
N THR A 149 4.48 -15.42 8.25
CA THR A 149 4.73 -16.27 9.42
C THR A 149 5.95 -17.15 9.20
N SER A 150 6.04 -17.78 8.04
CA SER A 150 7.19 -18.62 7.68
C SER A 150 8.50 -17.84 7.73
N ALA A 151 8.55 -16.64 7.16
CA ALA A 151 9.73 -15.78 7.18
C ALA A 151 10.12 -15.37 8.61
N LEU A 152 9.16 -15.03 9.47
CA LEU A 152 9.40 -14.72 10.88
C LEU A 152 10.05 -15.92 11.61
N LEU A 153 9.51 -17.13 11.44
CA LEU A 153 10.04 -18.35 12.04
C LEU A 153 11.44 -18.70 11.47
N ALA A 154 11.64 -18.52 10.15
CA ALA A 154 12.92 -18.75 9.51
C ALA A 154 14.00 -17.82 10.07
N TRP A 155 13.71 -16.53 10.18
CA TRP A 155 14.65 -15.57 10.79
C TRP A 155 14.92 -15.87 12.28
N ALA A 156 13.90 -16.19 13.06
CA ALA A 156 14.10 -16.58 14.47
C ALA A 156 15.04 -17.80 14.59
N CYS A 157 14.83 -18.82 13.73
CA CYS A 157 15.67 -19.99 13.66
C CYS A 157 17.12 -19.66 13.27
N TYR A 158 17.33 -18.74 12.29
CA TYR A 158 18.65 -18.31 11.86
C TYR A 158 19.39 -17.49 12.91
N LEU A 159 18.71 -16.50 13.47
CA LEU A 159 19.31 -15.54 14.39
C LEU A 159 19.68 -16.16 15.75
N LEU A 160 18.89 -17.13 16.21
CA LEU A 160 18.95 -17.68 17.56
C LEU A 160 19.29 -19.17 17.59
N ALA A 161 19.88 -19.73 16.50
CA ALA A 161 20.08 -21.18 16.38
C ALA A 161 20.75 -21.83 17.61
N PRO A 162 21.93 -21.38 18.09
CA PRO A 162 22.57 -21.98 19.27
C PRO A 162 21.73 -21.81 20.56
N GLN A 163 21.07 -20.65 20.72
CA GLN A 163 20.28 -20.34 21.89
C GLN A 163 19.02 -21.22 21.96
N LEU A 164 18.35 -21.42 20.83
CA LEU A 164 17.20 -22.32 20.73
C LEU A 164 17.56 -23.77 20.98
N ASP A 165 18.72 -24.23 20.47
CA ASP A 165 19.21 -25.59 20.73
C ASP A 165 19.56 -25.79 22.21
N ALA A 166 20.03 -24.75 22.91
CA ALA A 166 20.28 -24.78 24.34
C ALA A 166 18.98 -24.86 25.18
N VAL A 167 17.87 -24.23 24.72
CA VAL A 167 16.55 -24.38 25.34
C VAL A 167 16.01 -25.79 25.09
N SER A 168 15.98 -26.24 23.84
CA SER A 168 15.62 -27.60 23.47
C SER A 168 16.07 -27.92 22.03
N PRO A 169 16.77 -29.05 21.81
CA PRO A 169 17.17 -29.47 20.47
C PRO A 169 15.99 -29.85 19.56
N LEU A 170 14.77 -29.88 20.07
CA LEU A 170 13.55 -30.20 19.33
C LEU A 170 12.87 -28.98 18.68
N ILE A 171 13.21 -27.75 19.09
CA ILE A 171 12.57 -26.53 18.59
C ILE A 171 12.87 -26.35 17.09
N ARG A 172 14.12 -26.33 16.69
CA ARG A 172 14.51 -26.09 15.29
C ARG A 172 14.02 -27.17 14.32
N PRO A 173 14.14 -28.48 14.62
CA PRO A 173 13.53 -29.52 13.78
C PRO A 173 12.00 -29.36 13.62
N ARG A 174 11.29 -28.95 14.70
CA ARG A 174 9.85 -28.68 14.61
C ARG A 174 9.57 -27.50 13.69
N LEU A 175 10.30 -26.39 13.79
CA LEU A 175 10.15 -25.23 12.91
C LEU A 175 10.39 -25.61 11.45
N HIS A 176 11.46 -26.30 11.14
CA HIS A 176 11.77 -26.75 9.79
C HIS A 176 10.66 -27.61 9.21
N ARG A 177 10.16 -28.58 9.96
CA ARG A 177 9.04 -29.45 9.54
C ARG A 177 7.78 -28.64 9.24
N GLU A 178 7.42 -27.67 10.09
CA GLU A 178 6.22 -26.86 9.92
C GLU A 178 6.35 -25.90 8.73
N ILE A 179 7.52 -25.28 8.53
CA ILE A 179 7.82 -24.42 7.39
C ILE A 179 7.78 -25.25 6.10
N ASP A 180 8.40 -26.42 6.09
CA ASP A 180 8.44 -27.27 4.91
C ASP A 180 7.04 -27.71 4.48
N ARG A 181 6.28 -28.37 5.37
CA ARG A 181 4.96 -28.93 5.02
C ARG A 181 3.91 -27.88 4.69
N ARG A 182 4.01 -26.67 5.26
CA ARG A 182 3.02 -25.60 5.08
C ARG A 182 3.37 -24.63 3.95
N ILE A 183 4.65 -24.43 3.67
CA ILE A 183 5.13 -23.36 2.77
C ILE A 183 6.01 -23.93 1.67
N LEU A 184 7.17 -24.57 1.97
CA LEU A 184 8.15 -24.88 0.95
C LEU A 184 7.62 -25.95 -0.01
N THR A 185 7.13 -27.07 0.50
CA THR A 185 6.56 -28.15 -0.30
C THR A 185 5.37 -27.68 -1.14
N PRO A 186 4.31 -27.04 -0.56
CA PRO A 186 3.20 -26.55 -1.37
C PRO A 186 3.62 -25.56 -2.47
N LEU A 187 4.56 -24.68 -2.18
CA LEU A 187 5.02 -23.70 -3.17
C LEU A 187 5.85 -24.31 -4.29
N LEU A 188 6.55 -25.42 -4.04
CA LEU A 188 7.26 -26.16 -5.09
C LEU A 188 6.31 -27.01 -5.95
N GLU A 189 5.33 -27.66 -5.33
CA GLU A 189 4.49 -28.67 -5.98
C GLU A 189 3.25 -28.10 -6.67
N ARG A 190 2.72 -26.93 -6.19
CA ARG A 190 1.50 -26.31 -6.71
C ARG A 190 1.81 -25.12 -7.61
N ASP A 191 1.09 -25.06 -8.75
CA ASP A 191 1.10 -23.94 -9.70
C ASP A 191 -0.27 -23.25 -9.80
N ASP A 192 -1.24 -23.69 -9.01
CA ASP A 192 -2.63 -23.26 -9.08
C ASP A 192 -3.01 -22.10 -8.14
N PHE A 193 -2.07 -21.57 -7.37
CA PHE A 193 -2.30 -20.34 -6.64
C PHE A 193 -2.40 -19.15 -7.60
N SER A 194 -3.54 -18.47 -7.63
CA SER A 194 -3.81 -17.37 -8.57
C SER A 194 -2.77 -16.24 -8.52
N TRP A 195 -2.20 -15.98 -7.34
CA TRP A 195 -1.18 -14.95 -7.15
C TRP A 195 0.18 -15.30 -7.81
N MET A 196 0.44 -16.55 -8.17
CA MET A 196 1.65 -16.94 -8.91
C MET A 196 1.65 -16.45 -10.37
N GLY A 197 0.45 -16.30 -10.96
CA GLY A 197 0.30 -15.87 -12.35
C GLY A 197 0.52 -16.95 -13.40
N PHE A 198 0.54 -18.26 -13.01
CA PHE A 198 0.72 -19.37 -13.96
C PHE A 198 -0.57 -19.81 -14.64
N LEU A 199 -1.72 -19.45 -14.07
CA LEU A 199 -3.03 -19.81 -14.62
C LEU A 199 -3.36 -18.91 -15.81
N LYS A 200 -3.63 -19.50 -16.98
CA LYS A 200 -4.03 -18.77 -18.19
C LYS A 200 -5.40 -18.10 -18.02
N GLY A 201 -5.55 -16.89 -18.58
CA GLY A 201 -6.83 -16.18 -18.57
C GLY A 201 -7.20 -15.56 -17.21
N THR A 202 -6.32 -15.60 -16.22
CA THR A 202 -6.52 -14.91 -14.95
C THR A 202 -6.20 -13.42 -15.08
N ARG A 203 -6.79 -12.62 -14.18
CA ARG A 203 -6.44 -11.20 -14.02
C ARG A 203 -4.92 -11.05 -13.76
N ARG A 204 -4.33 -9.92 -14.20
CA ARG A 204 -2.97 -9.53 -13.82
C ARG A 204 -2.76 -9.73 -12.31
N VAL A 205 -1.64 -10.34 -11.94
CA VAL A 205 -1.29 -10.52 -10.53
C VAL A 205 -0.97 -9.15 -9.91
N ASN A 206 -1.32 -9.00 -8.64
CA ASN A 206 -1.15 -7.77 -7.88
C ASN A 206 -0.03 -7.89 -6.83
N ASN A 207 -0.05 -7.03 -5.81
CA ASN A 207 0.91 -6.99 -4.70
C ASN A 207 1.10 -8.34 -3.97
N TRP A 208 0.14 -9.26 -4.03
CA TRP A 208 0.28 -10.60 -3.43
C TRP A 208 1.50 -11.33 -3.96
N ASN A 209 1.80 -11.19 -5.25
CA ASN A 209 2.91 -11.89 -5.88
C ASN A 209 4.25 -11.50 -5.25
N PRO A 210 4.75 -10.24 -5.32
CA PRO A 210 6.04 -9.90 -4.73
C PRO A 210 6.03 -9.99 -3.20
N TRP A 211 4.91 -9.74 -2.53
CA TRP A 211 4.79 -9.86 -1.08
C TRP A 211 5.00 -11.30 -0.61
N ILE A 212 4.35 -12.29 -1.24
CA ILE A 212 4.55 -13.70 -0.90
C ILE A 212 5.97 -14.12 -1.29
N ASN A 213 6.45 -13.73 -2.46
CA ASN A 213 7.79 -14.11 -2.94
C ASN A 213 8.92 -13.58 -2.05
N SER A 214 8.82 -12.36 -1.49
CA SER A 214 9.85 -11.84 -0.57
C SER A 214 9.97 -12.72 0.69
N ASN A 215 8.85 -13.18 1.23
CA ASN A 215 8.81 -14.08 2.39
C ASN A 215 9.13 -15.53 2.04
N TRP A 216 8.74 -15.99 0.87
CA TRP A 216 9.10 -17.31 0.34
C TRP A 216 10.61 -17.46 0.15
N LEU A 217 11.25 -16.46 -0.52
CA LEU A 217 12.69 -16.45 -0.70
C LEU A 217 13.44 -16.55 0.62
N ILE A 218 13.02 -15.82 1.66
CA ILE A 218 13.59 -15.93 3.00
C ILE A 218 13.51 -17.38 3.49
N SER A 219 12.31 -17.97 3.41
CA SER A 219 12.09 -19.33 3.90
C SER A 219 12.98 -20.36 3.19
N PHE A 220 13.06 -20.33 1.84
CA PHE A 220 13.95 -21.23 1.09
C PHE A 220 15.42 -20.97 1.38
N LEU A 221 15.86 -19.72 1.31
CA LEU A 221 17.27 -19.38 1.46
C LEU A 221 17.81 -19.72 2.85
N VAL A 222 16.99 -19.55 3.88
CA VAL A 222 17.39 -19.75 5.29
C VAL A 222 17.23 -21.18 5.76
N THR A 223 16.10 -21.85 5.40
CA THR A 223 15.74 -23.11 6.06
C THR A 223 15.94 -24.36 5.20
N GLU A 224 15.90 -24.27 3.87
CA GLU A 224 16.01 -25.44 3.01
C GLU A 224 17.45 -26.01 3.03
N PRO A 225 17.65 -27.23 3.54
CA PRO A 225 19.00 -27.83 3.61
C PRO A 225 19.46 -28.48 2.30
N ASP A 226 18.52 -28.93 1.45
CA ASP A 226 18.84 -29.52 0.14
C ASP A 226 19.09 -28.40 -0.87
N GLU A 227 20.30 -28.33 -1.40
CA GLU A 227 20.73 -27.26 -2.29
C GLU A 227 20.03 -27.32 -3.67
N GLU A 228 19.65 -28.49 -4.17
CA GLU A 228 18.90 -28.62 -5.44
C GLU A 228 17.47 -28.11 -5.25
N ARG A 229 16.84 -28.52 -4.16
CA ARG A 229 15.48 -28.07 -3.80
C ARG A 229 15.46 -26.56 -3.49
N ARG A 230 16.50 -26.05 -2.84
CA ARG A 230 16.71 -24.62 -2.57
C ARG A 230 16.84 -23.83 -3.88
N LEU A 231 17.64 -24.31 -4.83
CA LEU A 231 17.76 -23.74 -6.17
C LEU A 231 16.41 -23.76 -6.92
N ALA A 232 15.67 -24.86 -6.86
CA ALA A 232 14.36 -24.99 -7.50
C ALA A 232 13.36 -23.95 -6.93
N GLY A 233 13.34 -23.74 -5.61
CA GLY A 233 12.52 -22.72 -4.95
C GLY A 233 12.88 -21.30 -5.42
N VAL A 234 14.15 -20.96 -5.48
CA VAL A 234 14.62 -19.66 -5.98
C VAL A 234 14.23 -19.48 -7.45
N ALA A 235 14.49 -20.47 -8.30
CA ALA A 235 14.14 -20.41 -9.73
C ALA A 235 12.63 -20.24 -9.96
N LYS A 236 11.80 -20.93 -9.17
CA LYS A 236 10.34 -20.78 -9.24
C LYS A 236 9.90 -19.39 -8.78
N SER A 237 10.54 -18.81 -7.77
CA SER A 237 10.30 -17.43 -7.35
C SER A 237 10.56 -16.43 -8.48
N LEU A 238 11.65 -16.57 -9.22
CA LEU A 238 11.94 -15.69 -10.37
C LEU A 238 10.84 -15.80 -11.44
N ARG A 239 10.36 -17.00 -11.72
CA ARG A 239 9.23 -17.20 -12.66
C ARG A 239 7.95 -16.52 -12.17
N CYS A 240 7.64 -16.60 -10.86
CA CYS A 240 6.50 -15.91 -10.27
C CYS A 240 6.66 -14.39 -10.39
N LEU A 241 7.84 -13.86 -10.08
CA LEU A 241 8.13 -12.43 -10.16
C LEU A 241 8.08 -11.88 -11.59
N ASP A 242 8.44 -12.67 -12.60
CA ASP A 242 8.25 -12.27 -13.99
C ASP A 242 6.78 -12.07 -14.35
N ASN A 243 5.87 -12.90 -13.83
CA ASN A 243 4.43 -12.72 -14.02
C ASN A 243 3.88 -11.42 -13.39
N PHE A 244 4.59 -10.84 -12.42
CA PHE A 244 4.29 -9.52 -11.86
C PHE A 244 4.94 -8.39 -12.66
N LEU A 245 6.22 -8.55 -13.04
CA LEU A 245 7.01 -7.53 -13.70
C LEU A 245 6.64 -7.31 -15.17
N ASP A 246 6.37 -8.40 -15.92
CA ASP A 246 6.13 -8.30 -17.36
C ASP A 246 4.90 -7.45 -17.71
N PRO A 247 3.75 -7.57 -17.01
CA PRO A 247 2.57 -6.73 -17.24
C PRO A 247 2.57 -5.43 -16.43
N TYR A 248 3.60 -5.13 -15.63
CA TYR A 248 3.61 -3.93 -14.79
C TYR A 248 3.76 -2.67 -15.65
N PRO A 249 3.04 -1.56 -15.33
CA PRO A 249 3.14 -0.29 -16.06
C PRO A 249 4.59 0.19 -16.16
N ARG A 250 5.06 0.49 -17.38
CA ARG A 250 6.46 0.87 -17.62
C ARG A 250 6.84 2.21 -17.01
N ASP A 251 5.84 3.07 -16.76
CA ASP A 251 5.98 4.33 -16.03
C ASP A 251 6.19 4.14 -14.52
N GLY A 252 6.06 2.90 -14.02
CA GLY A 252 6.20 2.52 -12.61
C GLY A 252 4.97 2.81 -11.76
N GLY A 253 3.86 3.21 -12.37
CA GLY A 253 2.61 3.52 -11.68
C GLY A 253 2.04 2.32 -10.93
N CYS A 254 1.66 2.51 -9.67
CA CYS A 254 0.95 1.53 -8.86
C CYS A 254 -0.55 1.84 -8.87
N ASP A 255 -1.32 1.05 -9.61
CA ASP A 255 -2.78 1.23 -9.73
C ASP A 255 -3.52 1.03 -8.39
N GLU A 256 -2.92 0.33 -7.45
CA GLU A 256 -3.44 0.13 -6.09
C GLU A 256 -3.12 1.31 -5.15
N GLY A 257 -2.33 2.27 -5.59
CA GLY A 257 -1.93 3.47 -4.84
C GLY A 257 -0.75 3.29 -3.89
N PRO A 258 -0.34 4.37 -3.18
CA PRO A 258 0.87 4.42 -2.34
C PRO A 258 0.80 3.49 -1.13
N GLY A 259 -0.38 3.19 -0.60
CA GLY A 259 -0.57 2.26 0.50
C GLY A 259 -0.12 0.83 0.16
N TYR A 260 -0.40 0.40 -1.06
CA TYR A 260 0.01 -0.92 -1.56
C TYR A 260 1.40 -0.94 -2.21
N TRP A 261 1.97 0.20 -2.57
CA TRP A 261 3.35 0.29 -3.06
C TRP A 261 4.33 -0.41 -2.11
N GLY A 262 4.12 -0.25 -0.80
CA GLY A 262 4.92 -0.90 0.26
C GLY A 262 4.88 -2.44 0.24
N ARG A 263 3.93 -3.04 -0.49
CA ARG A 263 3.75 -4.49 -0.66
C ARG A 263 3.92 -4.95 -2.10
N ALA A 264 3.92 -4.02 -3.05
CA ALA A 264 4.18 -4.26 -4.47
C ALA A 264 5.66 -4.00 -4.81
N ALA A 265 5.99 -2.78 -5.20
CA ALA A 265 7.35 -2.39 -5.58
C ALA A 265 8.37 -2.57 -4.46
N ALA A 266 7.99 -2.26 -3.20
CA ALA A 266 8.88 -2.43 -2.06
C ALA A 266 9.18 -3.90 -1.76
N SER A 267 8.19 -4.79 -1.84
CA SER A 267 8.44 -6.24 -1.68
C SER A 267 9.21 -6.85 -2.85
N LEU A 268 9.02 -6.35 -4.07
CA LEU A 268 9.91 -6.69 -5.18
C LEU A 268 11.36 -6.30 -4.89
N PHE A 269 11.58 -5.09 -4.39
CA PHE A 269 12.91 -4.64 -3.99
C PHE A 269 13.53 -5.56 -2.92
N GLU A 270 12.75 -6.00 -1.92
CA GLU A 270 13.20 -7.00 -0.93
C GLU A 270 13.62 -8.32 -1.58
N CYS A 271 12.85 -8.79 -2.59
CA CYS A 271 13.25 -9.98 -3.37
C CYS A 271 14.60 -9.77 -4.06
N LEU A 272 14.81 -8.60 -4.67
CA LEU A 272 16.06 -8.29 -5.37
C LEU A 272 17.24 -8.16 -4.40
N GLU A 273 17.06 -7.57 -3.22
CA GLU A 273 18.12 -7.53 -2.19
C GLU A 273 18.50 -8.92 -1.70
N LEU A 274 17.53 -9.79 -1.47
CA LEU A 274 17.77 -11.18 -1.05
C LEU A 274 18.52 -11.95 -2.13
N LEU A 275 18.10 -11.84 -3.39
CA LEU A 275 18.72 -12.49 -4.53
C LEU A 275 20.16 -11.99 -4.76
N GLU A 276 20.38 -10.67 -4.72
CA GLU A 276 21.73 -10.08 -4.82
C GLU A 276 22.63 -10.62 -3.71
N SER A 277 22.16 -10.62 -2.46
CA SER A 277 22.91 -11.12 -1.31
C SER A 277 23.19 -12.62 -1.41
N ALA A 278 22.20 -13.43 -1.82
CA ALA A 278 22.33 -14.87 -1.89
C ALA A 278 23.17 -15.35 -3.10
N THR A 279 23.42 -14.48 -4.07
CA THR A 279 24.20 -14.79 -5.29
C THR A 279 25.50 -14.00 -5.41
N ASP A 280 25.97 -13.42 -4.29
CA ASP A 280 27.19 -12.58 -4.23
C ASP A 280 27.20 -11.49 -5.33
N GLY A 281 26.06 -10.84 -5.55
CA GLY A 281 25.89 -9.77 -6.51
C GLY A 281 25.60 -10.19 -7.95
N ALA A 282 25.55 -11.50 -8.26
CA ALA A 282 25.32 -11.99 -9.63
C ALA A 282 23.90 -11.66 -10.13
N VAL A 283 22.89 -11.71 -9.27
CA VAL A 283 21.51 -11.32 -9.61
C VAL A 283 21.27 -9.87 -9.16
N ARG A 284 21.16 -8.97 -10.15
CA ARG A 284 21.04 -7.53 -9.91
C ARG A 284 20.20 -6.87 -10.99
N LEU A 285 19.11 -6.19 -10.60
CA LEU A 285 18.13 -5.59 -11.53
C LEU A 285 17.83 -4.10 -11.24
N TYR A 286 18.62 -3.43 -10.39
CA TYR A 286 18.33 -2.05 -9.99
C TYR A 286 18.53 -1.01 -11.10
N ASP A 287 19.27 -1.37 -12.15
CA ASP A 287 19.52 -0.50 -13.32
C ASP A 287 18.37 -0.54 -14.33
N ASP A 288 17.45 -1.48 -14.19
CA ASP A 288 16.30 -1.60 -15.09
C ASP A 288 15.38 -0.37 -14.93
N PRO A 289 15.00 0.29 -16.05
CA PRO A 289 14.14 1.47 -16.00
C PRO A 289 12.82 1.23 -15.28
N LEU A 290 12.20 0.05 -15.44
CA LEU A 290 10.97 -0.29 -14.75
C LEU A 290 11.19 -0.31 -13.23
N VAL A 291 12.23 -0.98 -12.75
CA VAL A 291 12.54 -1.07 -11.31
C VAL A 291 12.79 0.31 -10.73
N ARG A 292 13.52 1.18 -11.45
CA ARG A 292 13.71 2.59 -11.05
C ARG A 292 12.40 3.37 -11.00
N ASN A 293 11.57 3.25 -12.02
CA ASN A 293 10.28 3.92 -12.10
C ASN A 293 9.35 3.47 -10.97
N MET A 294 9.28 2.15 -10.70
CA MET A 294 8.53 1.60 -9.56
C MET A 294 9.00 2.17 -8.22
N GLY A 295 10.32 2.31 -8.03
CA GLY A 295 10.89 2.93 -6.84
C GLY A 295 10.47 4.38 -6.68
N SER A 296 10.51 5.16 -7.76
CA SER A 296 10.23 6.59 -7.75
C SER A 296 8.75 6.93 -7.52
N PHE A 297 7.82 6.01 -7.76
CA PHE A 297 6.39 6.23 -7.62
C PHE A 297 6.02 6.83 -6.26
N ILE A 298 6.58 6.30 -5.16
CA ILE A 298 6.17 6.70 -3.80
C ILE A 298 6.36 8.19 -3.52
N TYR A 299 7.47 8.81 -3.95
CA TYR A 299 7.67 10.23 -3.74
C TYR A 299 7.01 11.10 -4.84
N ARG A 300 6.68 10.53 -6.00
CA ARG A 300 5.97 11.24 -7.08
C ARG A 300 4.48 11.43 -6.79
N VAL A 301 3.90 10.58 -5.93
CA VAL A 301 2.52 10.70 -5.44
C VAL A 301 2.44 11.24 -4.01
N HIS A 302 3.57 11.68 -3.44
CA HIS A 302 3.65 12.30 -2.13
C HIS A 302 3.20 13.76 -2.19
N ILE A 303 2.26 14.13 -1.35
CA ILE A 303 1.71 15.49 -1.27
C ILE A 303 2.55 16.34 -0.33
N HIS A 304 2.53 16.03 0.96
CA HIS A 304 3.32 16.66 2.00
C HIS A 304 3.15 15.89 3.32
N ASP A 305 4.17 15.87 4.17
CA ASP A 305 4.21 15.15 5.45
C ASP A 305 3.69 13.71 5.28
N ASP A 306 2.60 13.34 5.95
CA ASP A 306 2.02 11.99 5.86
C ASP A 306 1.00 11.84 4.73
N TYR A 307 0.68 12.92 3.99
CA TYR A 307 -0.35 12.89 2.96
C TYR A 307 0.17 12.42 1.60
N PHE A 308 -0.57 11.50 1.00
CA PHE A 308 -0.33 10.94 -0.33
C PHE A 308 -1.61 10.95 -1.16
N VAL A 309 -1.44 10.90 -2.48
CA VAL A 309 -2.57 10.66 -3.40
C VAL A 309 -3.16 9.29 -3.11
N ASN A 310 -4.46 9.24 -2.81
CA ASN A 310 -5.11 8.06 -2.25
C ASN A 310 -6.23 7.50 -3.11
N PHE A 311 -6.08 7.52 -4.44
CA PHE A 311 -7.02 6.82 -5.32
C PHE A 311 -7.04 5.31 -5.01
N ALA A 312 -8.12 4.62 -5.39
CA ALA A 312 -8.40 3.23 -5.03
C ALA A 312 -8.50 3.03 -3.49
N ASP A 313 -8.17 1.84 -2.98
CA ASP A 313 -8.22 1.54 -1.54
C ASP A 313 -7.03 2.13 -0.73
N ALA A 314 -6.32 3.11 -1.30
CA ALA A 314 -5.21 3.74 -0.60
C ALA A 314 -5.68 4.64 0.54
N SER A 315 -4.90 4.67 1.63
CA SER A 315 -5.09 5.65 2.69
C SER A 315 -4.51 7.00 2.25
N PRO A 316 -5.16 8.13 2.56
CA PRO A 316 -4.56 9.45 2.35
C PRO A 316 -3.36 9.70 3.27
N VAL A 317 -3.25 8.97 4.36
CA VAL A 317 -2.12 9.01 5.28
C VAL A 317 -1.36 7.69 5.17
N VAL A 318 -0.11 7.76 4.74
CA VAL A 318 0.76 6.60 4.53
C VAL A 318 2.08 6.79 5.28
N THR A 319 2.55 5.73 5.90
CA THR A 319 3.83 5.69 6.61
C THR A 319 4.76 4.71 5.89
N PRO A 320 5.56 5.17 4.91
CA PRO A 320 6.49 4.30 4.19
C PRO A 320 7.57 3.76 5.13
N SER A 321 8.05 2.52 4.89
CA SER A 321 9.20 1.95 5.62
C SER A 321 10.48 2.74 5.31
N PRO A 322 11.04 3.51 6.28
CA PRO A 322 12.08 4.49 5.98
C PRO A 322 13.37 3.84 5.46
N SER A 323 13.81 2.77 6.11
CA SER A 323 15.03 2.07 5.72
C SER A 323 14.91 1.39 4.36
N LEU A 324 13.73 0.87 4.02
CA LEU A 324 13.47 0.26 2.72
C LEU A 324 13.52 1.32 1.62
N VAL A 325 12.81 2.44 1.79
CA VAL A 325 12.82 3.56 0.84
C VAL A 325 14.24 4.09 0.63
N PHE A 326 15.01 4.27 1.72
CA PHE A 326 16.40 4.70 1.66
C PHE A 326 17.28 3.71 0.87
N ARG A 327 17.22 2.43 1.21
CA ARG A 327 18.03 1.40 0.54
C ARG A 327 17.65 1.25 -0.94
N TYR A 328 16.35 1.33 -1.24
CA TYR A 328 15.88 1.29 -2.63
C TYR A 328 16.51 2.42 -3.44
N GLY A 329 16.44 3.67 -2.93
CA GLY A 329 17.06 4.81 -3.58
C GLY A 329 18.57 4.63 -3.77
N ARG A 330 19.28 4.14 -2.75
CA ARG A 330 20.73 3.86 -2.81
C ARG A 330 21.07 2.82 -3.88
N ARG A 331 20.30 1.74 -3.98
CA ARG A 331 20.53 0.67 -4.96
C ARG A 331 20.17 1.07 -6.39
N ALA A 332 19.07 1.80 -6.55
CA ALA A 332 18.59 2.29 -7.85
C ALA A 332 19.34 3.53 -8.36
N GLY A 333 20.21 4.13 -7.54
CA GLY A 333 20.90 5.38 -7.89
C GLY A 333 19.93 6.58 -7.94
N ASP A 334 18.86 6.57 -7.13
CA ASP A 334 17.88 7.65 -7.01
C ASP A 334 18.09 8.41 -5.68
N ASP A 335 18.79 9.55 -5.77
CA ASP A 335 19.10 10.40 -4.61
C ASP A 335 17.84 11.04 -4.01
N ARG A 336 16.78 11.29 -4.82
CA ARG A 336 15.50 11.78 -4.33
C ARG A 336 14.81 10.75 -3.45
N LEU A 337 14.80 9.50 -3.88
CA LEU A 337 14.23 8.38 -3.12
C LEU A 337 15.03 8.13 -1.83
N SER A 338 16.36 8.16 -1.90
CA SER A 338 17.23 8.03 -0.71
C SER A 338 16.97 9.15 0.31
N ALA A 339 16.92 10.41 -0.16
CA ALA A 339 16.65 11.55 0.69
C ALA A 339 15.26 11.50 1.31
N PHE A 340 14.26 10.96 0.58
CA PHE A 340 12.91 10.74 1.09
C PHE A 340 12.89 9.69 2.21
N GLY A 341 13.63 8.59 2.06
CA GLY A 341 13.78 7.57 3.11
C GLY A 341 14.44 8.13 4.38
N ALA A 342 15.47 8.97 4.23
CA ALA A 342 16.13 9.63 5.35
C ALA A 342 15.21 10.64 6.05
N TRP A 343 14.43 11.40 5.29
CA TRP A 343 13.40 12.28 5.85
C TRP A 343 12.34 11.49 6.63
N ALA A 344 11.83 10.41 6.05
CA ALA A 344 10.83 9.56 6.70
C ALA A 344 11.37 8.96 8.00
N ALA A 345 12.67 8.61 8.06
CA ALA A 345 13.30 8.11 9.28
C ALA A 345 13.33 9.17 10.40
N ALA A 346 13.67 10.40 10.06
CA ALA A 346 13.65 11.52 11.01
C ALA A 346 12.23 11.85 11.46
N HIS A 347 11.29 11.92 10.50
CA HIS A 347 9.88 12.22 10.74
C HIS A 347 9.20 11.17 11.65
N GLN A 348 9.51 9.90 11.47
CA GLN A 348 9.01 8.80 12.29
C GLN A 348 9.78 8.59 13.59
N GLY A 349 10.83 9.36 13.85
CA GLY A 349 11.64 9.27 15.07
C GLY A 349 12.43 7.97 15.19
N VAL A 350 12.92 7.41 14.08
CA VAL A 350 13.66 6.13 14.05
C VAL A 350 14.87 6.13 15.00
N ALA A 351 15.58 7.26 15.11
CA ALA A 351 16.74 7.38 16.00
C ALA A 351 16.43 7.13 17.49
N GLN A 352 15.15 7.32 17.89
CA GLN A 352 14.69 7.13 19.28
C GLN A 352 13.89 5.85 19.46
N ARG A 353 13.07 5.49 18.47
CA ARG A 353 12.06 4.43 18.58
C ARG A 353 12.46 3.12 17.89
N GLY A 354 13.52 3.13 17.06
CA GLY A 354 13.82 2.03 16.15
C GLY A 354 12.77 1.89 15.04
N PHE A 355 12.79 0.74 14.37
CA PHE A 355 11.83 0.43 13.32
C PHE A 355 10.62 -0.32 13.87
N SER A 356 9.44 -0.06 13.29
CA SER A 356 8.19 -0.77 13.56
C SER A 356 7.69 -1.38 12.26
N ASP A 357 8.20 -2.57 11.91
CA ASP A 357 7.92 -3.25 10.65
C ASP A 357 8.04 -4.78 10.84
N SER A 358 7.95 -5.57 9.76
CA SER A 358 8.26 -7.00 9.80
C SER A 358 9.70 -7.23 10.28
N LEU A 359 9.98 -8.43 10.81
CA LEU A 359 11.34 -8.77 11.28
C LEU A 359 12.38 -8.59 10.16
N SER A 360 12.04 -8.97 8.93
CA SER A 360 12.91 -8.81 7.75
C SER A 360 13.31 -7.34 7.53
N ARG A 361 12.34 -6.43 7.54
CA ARG A 361 12.57 -5.00 7.35
C ARG A 361 13.32 -4.37 8.51
N GLN A 362 13.04 -4.82 9.74
CA GLN A 362 13.76 -4.35 10.92
C GLN A 362 15.23 -4.77 10.88
N LEU A 363 15.54 -6.02 10.49
CA LEU A 363 16.92 -6.48 10.33
C LEU A 363 17.66 -5.66 9.27
N ALA A 364 17.09 -5.52 8.08
CA ALA A 364 17.67 -4.72 7.02
C ALA A 364 17.85 -3.24 7.44
N GLY A 365 16.90 -2.71 8.22
CA GLY A 365 16.97 -1.37 8.80
C GLY A 365 18.10 -1.21 9.80
N LEU A 366 18.23 -2.14 10.75
CA LEU A 366 19.26 -2.09 11.81
C LEU A 366 20.67 -2.06 11.21
N PHE A 367 20.94 -2.89 10.21
CA PHE A 367 22.27 -2.96 9.59
C PHE A 367 22.54 -1.93 8.49
N SER A 368 21.53 -1.11 8.12
CA SER A 368 21.69 0.10 7.31
C SER A 368 21.58 1.40 8.12
N LEU A 369 21.35 1.31 9.41
CA LEU A 369 21.06 2.44 10.30
C LEU A 369 22.11 3.57 10.28
N PRO A 370 23.44 3.28 10.36
CA PRO A 370 24.44 4.34 10.35
C PRO A 370 24.38 5.19 9.07
N GLN A 371 24.19 4.56 7.92
CA GLN A 371 24.08 5.25 6.62
C GLN A 371 22.77 6.05 6.55
N LEU A 372 21.66 5.49 7.04
CA LEU A 372 20.36 6.16 7.07
C LEU A 372 20.38 7.42 7.95
N LEU A 373 20.94 7.32 9.17
CA LEU A 373 20.98 8.44 10.11
C LEU A 373 21.97 9.54 9.71
N SER A 374 23.02 9.20 8.95
CA SER A 374 23.97 10.19 8.44
C SER A 374 23.51 10.89 7.15
N ALA A 375 22.46 10.36 6.49
CA ALA A 375 21.98 10.93 5.24
C ALA A 375 21.12 12.19 5.48
N GLN A 376 21.25 13.16 4.56
CA GLN A 376 20.41 14.35 4.58
C GLN A 376 19.00 14.02 4.08
N GLY A 377 18.02 14.09 4.99
CA GLY A 377 16.63 13.89 4.67
C GLY A 377 15.94 15.10 4.06
N ARG A 378 15.11 14.88 3.05
CA ARG A 378 14.21 15.91 2.50
C ARG A 378 13.01 15.25 1.83
N GLN A 379 11.89 15.99 1.75
CA GLN A 379 10.75 15.64 0.91
C GLN A 379 11.08 16.10 -0.52
N PRO A 380 11.11 15.19 -1.53
CA PRO A 380 11.47 15.59 -2.90
C PRO A 380 10.49 16.59 -3.52
N LEU A 381 9.19 16.38 -3.29
CA LEU A 381 8.09 17.23 -3.75
C LEU A 381 8.26 17.66 -5.22
N PRO A 382 8.28 16.72 -6.19
CA PRO A 382 8.45 17.06 -7.60
C PRO A 382 7.32 17.99 -8.06
N ARG A 383 7.66 18.91 -8.96
CA ARG A 383 6.68 19.88 -9.48
C ARG A 383 5.51 19.19 -10.17
N ASP A 384 5.82 18.20 -11.01
CA ASP A 384 4.85 17.45 -11.80
C ASP A 384 5.24 15.98 -11.86
N ALA A 385 4.24 15.11 -11.93
CA ALA A 385 4.41 13.72 -12.35
C ALA A 385 3.18 13.29 -13.17
N TYR A 386 3.42 12.54 -14.23
CA TYR A 386 2.38 11.89 -15.00
C TYR A 386 2.73 10.43 -15.21
N PHE A 387 1.75 9.56 -15.02
CA PHE A 387 1.81 8.12 -15.21
C PHE A 387 0.81 7.77 -16.32
N PRO A 388 1.24 7.76 -17.59
CA PRO A 388 0.34 7.61 -18.73
C PRO A 388 -0.35 6.24 -18.79
N GLU A 389 0.27 5.16 -18.26
CA GLU A 389 -0.32 3.83 -18.31
C GLU A 389 -1.42 3.62 -17.28
N ILE A 390 -1.34 4.27 -16.12
CA ILE A 390 -2.43 4.28 -15.13
C ILE A 390 -3.25 5.58 -15.16
N GLN A 391 -2.90 6.51 -16.07
CA GLN A 391 -3.55 7.79 -16.30
C GLN A 391 -3.72 8.63 -15.03
N VAL A 392 -2.68 8.69 -14.19
CA VAL A 392 -2.64 9.50 -12.98
C VAL A 392 -1.67 10.65 -13.15
N MET A 393 -2.12 11.87 -12.85
CA MET A 393 -1.32 13.09 -12.86
C MET A 393 -1.24 13.68 -11.45
N THR A 394 -0.06 14.20 -11.09
CA THR A 394 0.14 15.08 -9.93
C THR A 394 0.84 16.35 -10.36
N ALA A 395 0.45 17.48 -9.79
CA ALA A 395 1.09 18.77 -10.05
C ALA A 395 1.00 19.70 -8.83
N ARG A 396 2.00 20.57 -8.67
CA ARG A 396 2.04 21.57 -7.60
C ARG A 396 2.48 22.94 -8.09
N SER A 397 2.18 23.94 -7.31
CA SER A 397 2.53 25.33 -7.63
C SER A 397 4.04 25.54 -7.73
N LYS A 398 4.83 24.89 -6.85
CA LYS A 398 6.28 25.12 -6.76
C LYS A 398 7.01 23.80 -6.43
N GLU A 399 8.08 23.51 -7.17
CA GLU A 399 8.94 22.35 -6.89
C GLU A 399 9.61 22.47 -5.52
N GLY A 400 9.68 21.35 -4.80
CA GLY A 400 10.35 21.26 -3.49
C GLY A 400 9.61 21.98 -2.36
N SER A 401 8.39 22.45 -2.57
CA SER A 401 7.62 23.22 -1.60
C SER A 401 6.15 22.77 -1.53
N PRO A 402 5.53 22.75 -0.33
CA PRO A 402 4.09 22.56 -0.20
C PRO A 402 3.28 23.83 -0.47
N GLU A 403 3.94 24.99 -0.66
CA GLU A 403 3.25 26.28 -0.85
C GLU A 403 2.39 26.30 -2.10
N GLY A 404 1.22 26.97 -1.99
CA GLY A 404 0.23 27.06 -3.05
C GLY A 404 -0.63 25.81 -3.15
N LEU A 405 -1.13 25.51 -4.34
CA LEU A 405 -2.00 24.35 -4.59
C LEU A 405 -1.18 23.15 -5.07
N PHE A 406 -1.62 21.98 -4.61
CA PHE A 406 -1.30 20.68 -5.18
C PHE A 406 -2.58 20.05 -5.70
N ILE A 407 -2.51 19.43 -6.87
CA ILE A 407 -3.61 18.65 -7.46
C ILE A 407 -3.12 17.26 -7.85
N ALA A 408 -4.01 16.30 -7.75
CA ALA A 408 -3.87 15.03 -8.46
C ALA A 408 -5.20 14.67 -9.12
N ALA A 409 -5.12 14.01 -10.27
CA ALA A 409 -6.29 13.56 -11.02
C ALA A 409 -6.02 12.22 -11.68
N LYS A 410 -7.08 11.45 -11.90
CA LYS A 410 -7.01 10.14 -12.55
C LYS A 410 -7.99 10.02 -13.73
N GLY A 411 -7.56 9.28 -14.73
CA GLY A 411 -8.40 8.66 -15.74
C GLY A 411 -8.62 7.18 -15.41
N GLY A 412 -7.98 6.27 -16.12
CA GLY A 412 -8.02 4.82 -15.91
C GLY A 412 -9.38 4.20 -16.24
N HIS A 413 -9.73 3.15 -15.53
CA HIS A 413 -10.98 2.42 -15.73
C HIS A 413 -11.51 1.83 -14.41
N ASN A 414 -12.82 1.54 -14.37
CA ASN A 414 -13.49 1.00 -13.17
C ASN A 414 -13.32 -0.52 -12.99
N ASN A 415 -12.15 -1.07 -13.32
CA ASN A 415 -11.75 -2.46 -13.06
C ASN A 415 -10.27 -2.58 -12.68
N GLU A 416 -9.72 -1.54 -12.08
CA GLU A 416 -8.36 -1.55 -11.51
C GLU A 416 -8.27 -2.47 -10.29
N SER A 417 -7.06 -2.75 -9.83
CA SER A 417 -6.88 -3.44 -8.54
C SER A 417 -7.37 -2.54 -7.41
N HIS A 418 -8.15 -3.12 -6.48
CA HIS A 418 -8.76 -2.35 -5.37
C HIS A 418 -9.65 -1.18 -5.83
N ASN A 419 -10.35 -1.35 -6.94
CA ASN A 419 -11.09 -0.32 -7.66
C ASN A 419 -12.16 0.40 -6.85
N HIS A 420 -12.27 1.73 -7.06
CA HIS A 420 -13.46 2.55 -6.83
C HIS A 420 -14.08 2.94 -8.18
N ASN A 421 -15.38 3.30 -8.21
CA ASN A 421 -15.99 3.86 -9.42
C ASN A 421 -15.71 5.37 -9.44
N ASP A 422 -14.52 5.75 -9.89
CA ASP A 422 -13.96 7.07 -9.67
C ASP A 422 -13.18 7.64 -10.88
N VAL A 423 -13.47 7.17 -12.08
CA VAL A 423 -12.87 7.71 -13.32
C VAL A 423 -13.14 9.22 -13.43
N GLY A 424 -12.09 10.00 -13.55
CA GLY A 424 -12.15 11.47 -13.61
C GLY A 424 -12.14 12.15 -12.23
N ASN A 425 -11.95 11.39 -11.13
CA ASN A 425 -11.79 11.97 -9.80
C ASN A 425 -10.50 12.78 -9.68
N PHE A 426 -10.50 13.76 -8.78
CA PHE A 426 -9.35 14.59 -8.48
C PHE A 426 -9.32 14.99 -7.02
N VAL A 427 -8.14 15.37 -6.53
CA VAL A 427 -7.95 15.89 -5.17
C VAL A 427 -7.20 17.21 -5.22
N VAL A 428 -7.45 18.08 -4.26
CA VAL A 428 -6.82 19.41 -4.13
C VAL A 428 -6.34 19.61 -2.71
N TYR A 429 -5.09 20.03 -2.57
CA TYR A 429 -4.49 20.41 -1.28
C TYR A 429 -3.96 21.85 -1.38
N ALA A 430 -4.06 22.62 -0.31
CA ALA A 430 -3.46 23.95 -0.20
C ALA A 430 -2.40 23.95 0.90
N HIS A 431 -1.19 24.41 0.56
CA HIS A 431 -0.05 24.44 1.48
C HIS A 431 0.20 23.06 2.14
N GLY A 432 0.04 21.99 1.36
CA GLY A 432 0.19 20.60 1.82
C GLY A 432 -0.98 20.06 2.65
N ARG A 433 -2.08 20.81 2.83
CA ARG A 433 -3.23 20.48 3.66
C ARG A 433 -4.46 20.16 2.81
N PRO A 434 -5.29 19.16 3.19
CA PRO A 434 -6.42 18.71 2.38
C PRO A 434 -7.52 19.77 2.24
N LEU A 435 -8.05 19.91 1.01
CA LEU A 435 -9.19 20.75 0.66
C LEU A 435 -10.33 19.94 0.06
N LEU A 436 -10.12 19.45 -1.17
CA LEU A 436 -11.01 18.51 -1.84
C LEU A 436 -10.32 17.17 -1.87
N ILE A 437 -10.97 16.14 -1.38
CA ILE A 437 -10.34 14.87 -1.05
C ILE A 437 -10.97 13.70 -1.79
N ASP A 438 -10.21 12.63 -1.92
CA ASP A 438 -10.75 11.28 -1.96
C ASP A 438 -10.94 10.80 -0.51
N THR A 439 -12.07 10.22 -0.20
CA THR A 439 -12.42 9.86 1.17
C THR A 439 -11.55 8.74 1.74
N GLY A 440 -11.06 7.86 0.86
CA GLY A 440 -10.40 6.63 1.26
C GLY A 440 -11.38 5.51 1.59
N VAL A 441 -10.97 4.55 2.40
CA VAL A 441 -11.70 3.30 2.66
C VAL A 441 -11.71 2.93 4.13
N GLU A 442 -12.84 2.37 4.59
CA GLU A 442 -12.99 1.78 5.92
C GLU A 442 -12.32 0.40 6.04
N PRO A 443 -12.15 -0.17 7.26
CA PRO A 443 -11.61 -1.51 7.43
C PRO A 443 -12.35 -2.54 6.60
N TYR A 444 -11.59 -3.48 6.02
CA TYR A 444 -12.15 -4.50 5.15
C TYR A 444 -13.09 -5.47 5.87
N THR A 445 -14.19 -5.75 5.21
CA THR A 445 -15.13 -6.82 5.53
C THR A 445 -15.26 -7.79 4.35
N ALA A 446 -16.09 -8.82 4.48
CA ALA A 446 -16.40 -9.71 3.37
C ALA A 446 -17.01 -8.98 2.15
N GLN A 447 -17.72 -7.86 2.39
CA GLN A 447 -18.34 -7.07 1.33
C GLN A 447 -17.30 -6.46 0.36
N ASN A 448 -16.12 -6.07 0.86
CA ASN A 448 -15.07 -5.48 0.02
C ASN A 448 -14.56 -6.41 -1.09
N SER A 449 -14.65 -7.72 -0.88
CA SER A 449 -14.21 -8.74 -1.86
C SER A 449 -15.37 -9.42 -2.58
N GLY A 450 -16.61 -8.99 -2.31
CA GLY A 450 -17.84 -9.60 -2.84
C GLY A 450 -18.49 -8.78 -3.96
N PRO A 451 -19.56 -9.31 -4.56
CA PRO A 451 -20.31 -8.64 -5.63
C PRO A 451 -20.98 -7.33 -5.19
N ARG A 452 -21.17 -7.16 -3.87
CA ARG A 452 -21.76 -5.94 -3.28
C ARG A 452 -20.72 -4.88 -2.89
N ARG A 453 -19.48 -4.95 -3.41
CA ARG A 453 -18.41 -3.97 -3.14
C ARG A 453 -18.88 -2.53 -3.37
N TYR A 454 -19.55 -2.29 -4.48
CA TYR A 454 -19.98 -0.96 -4.90
C TYR A 454 -21.29 -0.48 -4.23
N GLU A 455 -21.82 -1.21 -3.25
CA GLU A 455 -22.83 -0.71 -2.30
C GLU A 455 -22.16 0.04 -1.13
N ILE A 456 -20.85 -0.13 -0.93
CA ILE A 456 -20.07 0.64 0.04
C ILE A 456 -19.97 2.07 -0.46
N TRP A 457 -20.40 3.03 0.34
CA TRP A 457 -20.53 4.43 -0.09
C TRP A 457 -19.19 5.03 -0.59
N THR A 458 -18.07 4.70 0.05
CA THR A 458 -16.73 5.18 -0.38
C THR A 458 -16.28 4.64 -1.74
N MET A 459 -16.95 3.62 -2.27
CA MET A 459 -16.65 3.05 -3.60
C MET A 459 -17.51 3.67 -4.71
N GLN A 460 -18.50 4.51 -4.34
CA GLN A 460 -19.49 5.06 -5.26
C GLN A 460 -19.07 6.42 -5.79
N SER A 461 -19.26 6.67 -7.08
CA SER A 461 -18.88 7.93 -7.73
C SER A 461 -19.57 9.16 -7.14
N ALA A 462 -20.76 9.02 -6.53
CA ALA A 462 -21.45 10.11 -5.85
C ALA A 462 -20.71 10.64 -4.61
N TYR A 463 -19.74 9.90 -4.08
CA TYR A 463 -18.89 10.27 -2.94
C TYR A 463 -17.42 10.51 -3.33
N HIS A 464 -17.21 10.77 -4.60
CA HIS A 464 -15.98 11.30 -5.18
C HIS A 464 -16.25 12.68 -5.79
N ASN A 465 -15.22 13.37 -6.29
CA ASN A 465 -15.38 14.69 -6.90
C ASN A 465 -15.87 14.56 -8.36
N LEU A 466 -17.09 14.02 -8.52
CA LEU A 466 -17.65 13.54 -9.78
C LEU A 466 -19.12 13.92 -9.96
N PRO A 467 -19.61 13.99 -11.21
CA PRO A 467 -21.02 14.23 -11.50
C PRO A 467 -21.89 12.98 -11.37
N THR A 468 -23.19 13.21 -11.15
CA THR A 468 -24.27 12.26 -11.39
C THR A 468 -25.32 12.90 -12.31
N VAL A 469 -25.95 12.12 -13.16
CA VAL A 469 -27.04 12.57 -14.04
C VAL A 469 -28.30 11.83 -13.63
N ASN A 470 -29.33 12.56 -13.18
CA ASN A 470 -30.57 11.98 -12.61
C ASN A 470 -30.26 10.96 -11.48
N GLY A 471 -29.19 11.17 -10.72
CA GLY A 471 -28.72 10.24 -9.67
C GLY A 471 -27.98 8.99 -10.20
N VAL A 472 -27.81 8.84 -11.50
CA VAL A 472 -27.05 7.72 -12.10
C VAL A 472 -25.56 7.91 -11.83
N MET A 473 -24.92 6.89 -11.26
CA MET A 473 -23.50 6.83 -10.90
C MET A 473 -22.71 6.02 -11.92
N GLN A 474 -21.37 6.12 -11.84
CA GLN A 474 -20.47 5.24 -12.59
C GLN A 474 -20.67 3.77 -12.19
N GLN A 475 -20.32 2.87 -13.11
CA GLN A 475 -20.37 1.43 -12.88
C GLN A 475 -18.99 0.80 -12.98
N ALA A 476 -18.85 -0.37 -12.33
CA ALA A 476 -17.65 -1.20 -12.45
C ALA A 476 -17.58 -1.87 -13.84
N GLY A 477 -16.37 -2.03 -14.34
CA GLY A 477 -16.09 -2.69 -15.62
C GLY A 477 -14.82 -2.15 -16.27
N ALA A 478 -14.11 -2.97 -17.02
CA ALA A 478 -12.92 -2.54 -17.75
C ALA A 478 -13.27 -1.62 -18.93
N GLU A 479 -14.47 -1.78 -19.49
CA GLU A 479 -15.04 -0.93 -20.53
C GLU A 479 -15.49 0.44 -19.98
N ARG A 480 -15.62 0.57 -18.67
CA ARG A 480 -15.97 1.80 -17.96
C ARG A 480 -14.71 2.63 -17.72
N ALA A 481 -14.23 3.28 -18.77
CA ALA A 481 -12.91 3.89 -18.82
C ALA A 481 -12.95 5.35 -19.27
N ALA A 482 -11.90 6.10 -18.92
CA ALA A 482 -11.65 7.41 -19.48
C ALA A 482 -11.23 7.30 -20.95
N ARG A 483 -11.65 8.29 -21.76
CA ARG A 483 -11.20 8.47 -23.13
C ARG A 483 -10.46 9.79 -23.31
N GLU A 484 -9.67 9.89 -24.38
CA GLU A 484 -9.01 11.13 -24.81
C GLU A 484 -8.20 11.78 -23.68
N VAL A 485 -7.53 10.94 -22.86
CA VAL A 485 -6.75 11.44 -21.71
C VAL A 485 -5.49 12.12 -22.21
N ALA A 486 -5.31 13.38 -21.83
CA ALA A 486 -4.15 14.19 -22.19
C ALA A 486 -3.63 14.96 -20.99
N CYS A 487 -2.30 15.03 -20.88
CA CYS A 487 -1.60 15.82 -19.87
C CYS A 487 -0.55 16.70 -20.56
N ALA A 488 -0.57 17.99 -20.29
CA ALA A 488 0.44 18.94 -20.74
C ALA A 488 0.86 19.84 -19.59
N ALA A 489 2.16 20.09 -19.46
CA ALA A 489 2.73 20.92 -18.40
C ALA A 489 3.79 21.86 -18.97
N ASP A 490 3.78 23.11 -18.49
CA ASP A 490 4.83 24.10 -18.70
C ASP A 490 5.19 24.80 -17.38
N ASP A 491 5.97 25.88 -17.46
CA ASP A 491 6.36 26.61 -16.26
C ASP A 491 5.21 27.40 -15.62
N ALA A 492 4.20 27.79 -16.39
CA ALA A 492 3.07 28.59 -15.92
C ALA A 492 1.89 27.72 -15.47
N SER A 493 1.69 26.56 -16.07
CA SER A 493 0.48 25.77 -15.87
C SER A 493 0.67 24.28 -16.08
N VAL A 494 -0.30 23.50 -15.57
CA VAL A 494 -0.53 22.11 -15.94
C VAL A 494 -1.97 21.94 -16.35
N ARG A 495 -2.19 21.27 -17.46
CA ARG A 495 -3.52 20.91 -17.96
C ARG A 495 -3.66 19.39 -18.05
N PHE A 496 -4.67 18.85 -17.42
CA PHE A 496 -5.08 17.45 -17.53
C PHE A 496 -6.52 17.39 -18.02
N SER A 497 -6.79 16.64 -19.07
CA SER A 497 -8.14 16.54 -19.65
C SER A 497 -8.48 15.11 -20.03
N LEU A 498 -9.77 14.75 -19.91
CA LEU A 498 -10.31 13.43 -20.24
C LEU A 498 -11.80 13.52 -20.53
N ASP A 499 -12.34 12.60 -21.35
CA ASP A 499 -13.77 12.33 -21.43
C ASP A 499 -14.11 11.14 -20.52
N LEU A 500 -14.97 11.37 -19.54
CA LEU A 500 -15.37 10.37 -18.54
C LEU A 500 -16.76 9.75 -18.79
N ALA A 501 -17.39 10.04 -19.94
CA ALA A 501 -18.77 9.59 -20.20
C ALA A 501 -18.92 8.06 -20.23
N ASP A 502 -17.93 7.32 -20.76
CA ASP A 502 -17.98 5.85 -20.83
C ASP A 502 -17.90 5.16 -19.46
N ALA A 503 -17.49 5.88 -18.40
CA ALA A 503 -17.53 5.36 -17.04
C ALA A 503 -18.96 5.19 -16.52
N TYR A 504 -19.93 5.86 -17.15
CA TYR A 504 -21.35 5.79 -16.80
C TYR A 504 -22.10 4.78 -17.66
N PRO A 505 -23.16 4.15 -17.10
CA PRO A 505 -24.04 3.30 -17.88
C PRO A 505 -24.90 4.12 -18.86
N PRO A 506 -25.51 3.47 -19.87
CA PRO A 506 -26.35 4.15 -20.87
C PRO A 506 -27.51 4.97 -20.29
N GLU A 507 -27.99 4.61 -19.11
CA GLU A 507 -29.08 5.28 -18.38
C GLU A 507 -28.72 6.70 -17.93
N ALA A 508 -27.42 7.05 -17.88
CA ALA A 508 -26.97 8.42 -17.65
C ALA A 508 -27.20 9.34 -18.86
N HIS A 509 -27.46 8.76 -20.04
CA HIS A 509 -27.65 9.49 -21.30
C HIS A 509 -26.51 10.48 -21.64
N LEU A 510 -25.29 10.20 -21.17
CA LEU A 510 -24.10 10.99 -21.46
C LEU A 510 -23.56 10.64 -22.86
N ALA A 511 -23.52 11.61 -23.77
CA ALA A 511 -22.84 11.47 -25.04
C ALA A 511 -21.35 11.87 -24.94
N SER A 512 -21.03 12.84 -24.07
CA SER A 512 -19.67 13.20 -23.67
C SER A 512 -19.69 13.94 -22.36
N TRP A 513 -18.59 13.83 -21.57
CA TRP A 513 -18.30 14.67 -20.41
C TRP A 513 -16.80 14.92 -20.39
N VAL A 514 -16.37 16.02 -20.97
CA VAL A 514 -14.97 16.40 -21.03
C VAL A 514 -14.62 17.24 -19.82
N ARG A 515 -13.86 16.67 -18.90
CA ARG A 515 -13.29 17.36 -17.75
C ARG A 515 -11.89 17.87 -18.09
N THR A 516 -11.63 19.13 -17.78
CA THR A 516 -10.30 19.75 -17.87
C THR A 516 -9.94 20.38 -16.54
N LEU A 517 -8.81 19.95 -15.96
CA LEU A 517 -8.20 20.58 -14.80
C LEU A 517 -7.01 21.41 -15.28
N THR A 518 -7.00 22.71 -14.97
CA THR A 518 -5.89 23.60 -15.29
C THR A 518 -5.38 24.27 -14.02
N LEU A 519 -4.21 23.84 -13.56
CA LEU A 519 -3.51 24.50 -12.46
C LEU A 519 -2.68 25.64 -12.99
N HIS A 520 -3.03 26.89 -12.68
CA HIS A 520 -2.18 28.04 -12.89
C HIS A 520 -1.28 28.17 -11.66
N ARG A 521 0.03 27.98 -11.86
CA ARG A 521 0.99 27.86 -10.75
C ARG A 521 1.06 29.14 -9.93
N GLY A 522 0.89 28.99 -8.61
CA GLY A 522 0.87 30.10 -7.66
C GLY A 522 -0.40 30.98 -7.69
N GLN A 523 -1.41 30.60 -8.48
CA GLN A 523 -2.64 31.36 -8.63
C GLN A 523 -3.87 30.55 -8.21
N ASP A 524 -4.38 29.70 -9.14
CA ASP A 524 -5.63 28.98 -8.94
C ASP A 524 -5.67 27.65 -9.71
N LEU A 525 -6.71 26.88 -9.42
CA LEU A 525 -7.12 25.72 -10.20
C LEU A 525 -8.47 26.02 -10.87
N LEU A 526 -8.55 25.81 -12.18
CA LEU A 526 -9.81 25.75 -12.90
C LEU A 526 -10.20 24.29 -13.14
N VAL A 527 -11.43 23.93 -12.76
CA VAL A 527 -12.07 22.65 -13.09
C VAL A 527 -13.19 22.98 -14.08
N THR A 528 -12.97 22.64 -15.33
CA THR A 528 -13.94 22.90 -16.41
C THR A 528 -14.56 21.58 -16.86
N ASP A 529 -15.87 21.48 -16.75
CA ASP A 529 -16.70 20.35 -17.16
C ASP A 529 -17.60 20.77 -18.33
N ALA A 530 -17.32 20.23 -19.52
CA ALA A 530 -18.12 20.42 -20.72
C ALA A 530 -18.87 19.11 -21.03
N TYR A 531 -20.20 19.13 -20.99
CA TYR A 531 -20.99 17.92 -21.20
C TYR A 531 -21.95 18.05 -22.38
N ARG A 532 -22.34 16.89 -22.92
CA ARG A 532 -23.42 16.72 -23.90
C ARG A 532 -24.25 15.50 -23.51
N LEU A 533 -25.57 15.73 -23.37
CA LEU A 533 -26.56 14.69 -23.12
C LEU A 533 -27.18 14.23 -24.44
N SER A 534 -27.52 12.95 -24.54
CA SER A 534 -28.30 12.39 -25.66
C SER A 534 -29.81 12.53 -25.45
N GLN A 535 -30.26 12.77 -24.20
CA GLN A 535 -31.63 13.00 -23.80
C GLN A 535 -31.70 14.06 -22.70
N PRO A 536 -32.84 14.78 -22.51
CA PRO A 536 -33.01 15.72 -21.41
C PRO A 536 -32.88 15.05 -20.05
N ALA A 537 -32.17 15.69 -19.14
CA ALA A 537 -32.08 15.30 -17.73
C ALA A 537 -32.92 16.21 -16.86
N LYS A 538 -33.42 15.69 -15.73
CA LYS A 538 -34.08 16.49 -14.69
C LYS A 538 -33.05 17.25 -13.87
N GLU A 539 -31.90 16.60 -13.61
CA GLU A 539 -30.82 17.20 -12.85
C GLU A 539 -29.45 16.64 -13.26
N ILE A 540 -28.44 17.47 -13.07
CA ILE A 540 -27.04 17.05 -12.97
C ILE A 540 -26.54 17.57 -11.63
N ALA A 541 -25.86 16.73 -10.84
CA ALA A 541 -25.28 17.08 -9.56
C ALA A 541 -23.78 16.76 -9.56
N LEU A 542 -22.93 17.77 -9.35
CA LEU A 542 -21.50 17.60 -9.14
C LEU A 542 -21.20 17.54 -7.65
N SER A 543 -20.68 16.44 -7.18
CA SER A 543 -20.23 16.25 -5.79
C SER A 543 -18.78 16.73 -5.61
N LEU A 544 -18.50 17.35 -4.46
CA LEU A 544 -17.15 17.66 -3.99
C LEU A 544 -17.04 17.24 -2.52
N MET A 545 -16.04 16.41 -2.22
CA MET A 545 -15.81 15.88 -0.88
C MET A 545 -14.77 16.72 -0.15
N THR A 546 -15.05 17.14 1.09
CA THR A 546 -14.13 18.00 1.86
C THR A 546 -14.18 17.69 3.37
N PRO A 547 -13.03 17.76 4.07
CA PRO A 547 -12.99 17.76 5.53
C PRO A 547 -13.17 19.16 6.14
N CYS A 548 -13.16 20.21 5.29
CA CYS A 548 -13.26 21.60 5.71
C CYS A 548 -14.68 21.97 6.18
N GLU A 549 -14.79 22.96 7.06
CA GLU A 549 -16.03 23.69 7.24
C GLU A 549 -16.33 24.52 5.99
N VAL A 550 -17.59 24.50 5.53
CA VAL A 550 -18.03 25.19 4.31
C VAL A 550 -18.94 26.36 4.70
N VAL A 551 -18.59 27.55 4.23
CA VAL A 551 -19.38 28.77 4.42
C VAL A 551 -19.70 29.38 3.07
N GLN A 552 -20.97 29.67 2.82
CA GLN A 552 -21.38 30.40 1.63
C GLN A 552 -21.19 31.90 1.89
N GLU A 553 -20.23 32.53 1.20
CA GLU A 553 -19.92 33.96 1.33
C GLU A 553 -20.86 34.86 0.50
N GLY A 554 -21.61 34.25 -0.43
CA GLY A 554 -22.56 34.93 -1.32
C GLY A 554 -22.94 34.03 -2.51
N PRO A 555 -23.74 34.53 -3.43
CA PRO A 555 -24.04 33.78 -4.65
C PRO A 555 -22.76 33.46 -5.42
N GLY A 556 -22.50 32.17 -5.68
CA GLY A 556 -21.36 31.73 -6.47
C GLY A 556 -20.01 31.69 -5.75
N ALA A 557 -19.98 31.85 -4.44
CA ALA A 557 -18.73 31.80 -3.65
C ALA A 557 -18.87 30.96 -2.38
N LEU A 558 -18.00 29.97 -2.22
CA LEU A 558 -17.87 29.17 -1.02
C LEU A 558 -16.48 29.39 -0.41
N LEU A 559 -16.41 29.56 0.89
CA LEU A 559 -15.19 29.51 1.66
C LEU A 559 -15.07 28.15 2.33
N LEU A 560 -14.02 27.40 1.99
CA LEU A 560 -13.57 26.26 2.75
C LEU A 560 -12.64 26.78 3.84
N LYS A 561 -13.03 26.63 5.11
CA LYS A 561 -12.26 27.10 6.26
C LYS A 561 -11.29 26.03 6.75
N GLU A 562 -10.14 26.47 7.25
CA GLU A 562 -9.27 25.62 8.02
C GLU A 562 -10.04 24.97 9.18
N THR A 563 -9.93 23.66 9.29
CA THR A 563 -10.68 22.84 10.26
C THR A 563 -9.72 21.87 10.94
N PRO A 564 -9.74 21.80 12.28
CA PRO A 564 -8.95 20.78 13.01
C PRO A 564 -9.36 19.38 12.61
N LEU A 565 -8.37 18.53 12.35
CA LEU A 565 -8.50 17.10 12.08
C LEU A 565 -7.92 16.29 13.25
N VAL A 566 -7.61 15.03 13.02
CA VAL A 566 -7.05 14.14 14.06
C VAL A 566 -5.53 14.33 14.19
N ASP A 567 -4.99 14.06 15.37
CA ASP A 567 -3.54 14.09 15.68
C ASP A 567 -2.87 15.45 15.41
N GLY A 568 -3.59 16.55 15.68
CA GLY A 568 -3.09 17.90 15.48
C GLY A 568 -2.99 18.36 14.03
N ARG A 569 -3.42 17.52 13.08
CA ARG A 569 -3.53 17.91 11.66
C ARG A 569 -4.66 18.92 11.47
N VAL A 570 -4.57 19.68 10.41
CA VAL A 570 -5.59 20.66 10.02
C VAL A 570 -5.84 20.58 8.51
N SER A 571 -7.05 20.93 8.09
CA SER A 571 -7.36 21.08 6.67
C SER A 571 -6.77 22.38 6.11
N GLY A 572 -6.74 22.53 4.79
CA GLY A 572 -6.41 23.78 4.14
C GLY A 572 -7.57 24.79 4.19
N ALA A 573 -7.32 25.96 3.60
CA ALA A 573 -8.35 26.97 3.35
C ALA A 573 -8.31 27.43 1.90
N ALA A 574 -9.48 27.59 1.28
CA ALA A 574 -9.60 28.08 -0.11
C ALA A 574 -10.99 28.64 -0.38
N ARG A 575 -11.09 29.42 -1.45
CA ARG A 575 -12.39 29.82 -2.02
C ARG A 575 -12.68 29.03 -3.27
N ILE A 576 -13.96 28.58 -3.40
CA ILE A 576 -14.49 27.98 -4.61
C ILE A 576 -15.49 28.96 -5.21
N HIS A 577 -15.23 29.38 -6.47
CA HIS A 577 -16.16 30.20 -7.23
C HIS A 577 -16.85 29.35 -8.28
N TYR A 578 -18.15 29.55 -8.45
CA TYR A 578 -18.99 28.85 -9.42
C TYR A 578 -20.10 29.77 -9.94
N ASP A 579 -20.73 29.43 -11.04
CA ASP A 579 -21.83 30.19 -11.63
C ASP A 579 -23.15 29.88 -10.88
N ALA A 580 -23.55 30.74 -9.95
CA ALA A 580 -24.79 30.60 -9.16
C ALA A 580 -26.08 30.81 -10.00
N THR A 581 -25.97 31.29 -11.22
CA THR A 581 -27.13 31.38 -12.13
C THR A 581 -27.50 30.03 -12.72
N ARG A 582 -26.56 29.10 -12.76
CA ARG A 582 -26.69 27.74 -13.31
C ARG A 582 -26.70 26.67 -12.26
N LEU A 583 -25.95 26.85 -11.18
CA LEU A 583 -25.70 25.84 -10.17
C LEU A 583 -26.21 26.28 -8.80
N LYS A 584 -27.05 25.46 -8.21
CA LYS A 584 -27.49 25.60 -6.80
C LYS A 584 -26.59 24.78 -5.91
N VAL A 585 -26.11 25.36 -4.81
CA VAL A 585 -25.26 24.67 -3.84
C VAL A 585 -26.10 24.13 -2.68
N SER A 586 -25.72 22.93 -2.22
CA SER A 586 -26.15 22.37 -0.94
C SER A 586 -24.98 21.62 -0.30
N THR A 587 -25.02 21.44 1.01
CA THR A 587 -24.03 20.69 1.77
C THR A 587 -24.72 19.60 2.57
N GLU A 588 -24.10 18.43 2.61
CA GLU A 588 -24.51 17.29 3.42
C GLU A 588 -23.40 16.91 4.37
N THR A 589 -23.75 16.64 5.62
CA THR A 589 -22.82 16.12 6.62
C THR A 589 -22.85 14.60 6.60
N ILE A 590 -21.68 13.99 6.36
CA ILE A 590 -21.48 12.54 6.41
C ILE A 590 -20.80 12.23 7.75
N SER A 591 -21.52 11.54 8.64
CA SER A 591 -20.97 11.12 9.93
C SER A 591 -19.98 9.98 9.76
N LEU A 592 -18.83 10.08 10.40
CA LEU A 592 -17.80 9.03 10.50
C LEU A 592 -17.77 8.37 11.89
N GLU A 593 -18.78 8.62 12.73
CA GLU A 593 -18.80 8.12 14.12
C GLU A 593 -18.81 6.60 14.20
N ALA A 594 -19.42 5.92 13.23
CA ALA A 594 -19.44 4.46 13.12
C ALA A 594 -18.19 3.88 12.43
N GLY A 595 -17.38 4.72 11.76
CA GLY A 595 -16.18 4.33 11.06
C GLY A 595 -14.96 4.37 11.98
N GLU A 596 -14.08 3.38 11.88
CA GLU A 596 -12.84 3.38 12.67
C GLU A 596 -11.68 4.05 11.91
N ARG A 597 -11.49 3.70 10.64
CA ARG A 597 -10.34 4.14 9.86
C ARG A 597 -10.47 5.59 9.38
N LEU A 598 -11.58 5.93 8.77
CA LEU A 598 -11.81 7.30 8.26
C LEU A 598 -11.92 8.33 9.39
N LYS A 599 -12.53 7.95 10.51
CA LYS A 599 -12.57 8.77 11.72
C LYS A 599 -11.18 9.12 12.25
N ASN A 600 -10.25 8.16 12.21
CA ASN A 600 -8.86 8.36 12.64
C ASN A 600 -8.03 9.21 11.66
N ILE A 601 -8.58 9.53 10.48
CA ILE A 601 -7.93 10.37 9.47
C ILE A 601 -8.58 11.76 9.43
N TRP A 602 -9.90 11.80 9.26
CA TRP A 602 -10.66 13.01 8.97
C TRP A 602 -11.40 13.58 10.19
N GLY A 603 -11.49 12.85 11.31
CA GLY A 603 -12.29 13.19 12.47
C GLY A 603 -13.73 12.67 12.35
N LYS A 604 -14.66 13.32 13.02
CA LYS A 604 -16.02 12.80 13.20
C LYS A 604 -16.93 12.91 11.97
N ARG A 605 -16.57 13.74 11.00
CA ARG A 605 -17.42 14.05 9.83
C ARG A 605 -16.62 14.45 8.61
N LEU A 606 -17.24 14.26 7.45
CA LEU A 606 -16.90 14.91 6.17
C LEU A 606 -18.11 15.72 5.71
N LEU A 607 -17.87 16.66 4.82
CA LEU A 607 -18.94 17.37 4.10
C LEU A 607 -18.90 16.99 2.62
N ARG A 608 -20.07 16.75 2.05
CA ARG A 608 -20.30 16.66 0.62
C ARG A 608 -20.96 17.95 0.15
N ILE A 609 -20.26 18.73 -0.66
CA ILE A 609 -20.81 19.88 -1.37
C ILE A 609 -21.43 19.33 -2.64
N THR A 610 -22.68 19.69 -2.92
CA THR A 610 -23.35 19.33 -4.17
C THR A 610 -23.69 20.59 -4.92
N LEU A 611 -23.16 20.73 -6.15
CA LEU A 611 -23.50 21.78 -7.09
C LEU A 611 -24.47 21.18 -8.11
N ARG A 612 -25.72 21.66 -8.12
CA ARG A 612 -26.83 21.05 -8.85
C ARG A 612 -27.38 21.98 -9.92
N ALA A 613 -27.49 21.50 -11.14
CA ALA A 613 -28.24 22.11 -12.24
C ALA A 613 -29.59 21.39 -12.36
N GLU A 614 -30.70 22.13 -12.27
CA GLU A 614 -32.06 21.63 -12.46
C GLU A 614 -32.49 21.87 -13.92
N ASN A 615 -33.06 20.84 -14.58
CA ASN A 615 -33.44 20.86 -15.99
C ASN A 615 -32.33 21.45 -16.89
N PRO A 616 -31.11 20.91 -16.81
CA PRO A 616 -29.99 21.45 -17.56
C PRO A 616 -30.20 21.33 -19.07
N PRO A 617 -29.60 22.22 -19.90
CA PRO A 617 -29.64 22.08 -21.35
C PRO A 617 -28.92 20.80 -21.78
N LEU A 618 -29.17 20.33 -23.01
CA LEU A 618 -28.54 19.15 -23.60
C LEU A 618 -27.01 19.26 -23.68
N GLN A 619 -26.49 20.47 -23.68
CA GLN A 619 -25.04 20.74 -23.63
C GLN A 619 -24.77 22.02 -22.88
N ASP A 620 -23.71 22.00 -22.07
CA ASP A 620 -23.26 23.19 -21.32
C ASP A 620 -21.79 23.03 -20.91
N THR A 621 -21.22 24.11 -20.40
CA THR A 621 -19.87 24.13 -19.83
C THR A 621 -19.89 24.86 -18.49
N TRP A 622 -19.40 24.21 -17.44
CA TRP A 622 -19.23 24.79 -16.11
C TRP A 622 -17.76 24.95 -15.78
N THR A 623 -17.45 26.00 -15.07
CA THR A 623 -16.09 26.18 -14.54
C THR A 623 -16.15 26.49 -13.07
N LEU A 624 -15.44 25.68 -12.29
CA LEU A 624 -15.15 25.95 -10.90
C LEU A 624 -13.76 26.53 -10.82
N ARG A 625 -13.59 27.59 -10.03
CA ARG A 625 -12.27 28.17 -9.74
C ARG A 625 -11.97 27.97 -8.26
N VAL A 626 -10.88 27.24 -7.96
CA VAL A 626 -10.38 27.03 -6.60
C VAL A 626 -9.15 27.90 -6.42
N ALA A 627 -9.22 28.87 -5.51
CA ALA A 627 -8.11 29.77 -5.19
C ALA A 627 -7.78 29.68 -3.71
N PRO A 628 -6.49 29.76 -3.30
CA PRO A 628 -6.11 29.87 -1.89
C PRO A 628 -6.84 31.02 -1.22
N ALA A 629 -7.22 30.86 0.09
CA ALA A 629 -7.96 31.87 0.86
C ALA A 629 -7.09 33.03 1.30
#